data_3d3cfbd4954c039f81fd716fef0d88cf
#
_entry.id   3d3cfbd4954c039f81fd716fef0d88cf
#
_cell.length_a   1.000
_cell.length_b   1.000
_cell.length_c   1.000
_cell.angle_alpha   90.00
_cell.angle_beta   90.00
_cell.angle_gamma   90.00
#
_symmetry.space_group_name_H-M   'P 1'
#
loop_
_entity.id
_entity.type
_entity.pdbx_description
1 polymer ?
#
loop_
_entity_poly.entity_id
_entity_poly.type
_entity_poly.pdbx_seq_one_letter_code
_entity_poly.pdbx_strand_id
1 'polypeptide(L)'
;MSVDRFEAKLFPGEGRDPALPWAKLGPGLRRGTGVDWHEALPLTRRAILGGLGCACCAGLAGTAEARIRPADMKPLITPGYRPVDKDERGMWQQYERVEEEVAGSNLLIKDPALTAYLGDIAERIGGPAAKDLRVYLAHIPEFNAFMTPTGFMVVFTGLLLRMRDEAQLAGVIAHEAGHFLRRHQVRMWRDLKRKTAAMNFLGMAAGLGYGATGVYAGDLVRLAQLGGILSIFQYSRELEAEADAMGLKQIAATGYDPEAMPETWQQLIAEVEASAEMRHKRPKRGYSLLATHPAPEQRMIDLRASAKEVSTPRGTERGRDRYLKALGDHRKTFLDDQVKLNDPGASLYIIRNLARDGWNGLLRFYEGEVWRLRGAKGDSALAGQSYAAAVDYPDAPPEAWRAHGYQLLKEGRRDEGEAALKRYLALSPQAPDAAMVRHSIGQ
;
A
#
# COMPACT_ATOMS: atom_id res chain seq x y z
N MET A 1 9.24 30.75 -7.55
CA MET A 1 9.91 29.91 -6.51
C MET A 1 9.97 28.52 -7.08
N SER A 2 11.19 28.00 -7.28
CA SER A 2 11.43 26.75 -8.04
C SER A 2 10.93 25.54 -7.28
N VAL A 3 10.36 24.58 -8.01
CA VAL A 3 9.88 23.27 -7.56
C VAL A 3 10.98 22.51 -6.80
N ASP A 4 12.24 22.69 -7.18
CA ASP A 4 13.43 22.05 -6.58
C ASP A 4 13.65 22.36 -5.09
N ARG A 5 13.14 23.48 -4.58
CA ARG A 5 13.22 23.83 -3.15
C ARG A 5 12.11 23.17 -2.30
N PHE A 6 11.05 22.68 -2.95
CA PHE A 6 9.96 21.99 -2.27
C PHE A 6 10.28 20.51 -2.06
N GLU A 7 10.92 19.90 -3.05
CA GLU A 7 11.34 18.49 -2.97
C GLU A 7 12.40 18.21 -1.90
N ALA A 8 13.36 19.13 -1.71
CA ALA A 8 14.41 19.00 -0.70
C ALA A 8 13.91 19.06 0.77
N LYS A 9 12.66 19.50 1.00
CA LYS A 9 12.05 19.57 2.34
C LYS A 9 11.15 18.36 2.67
N LEU A 10 10.75 17.59 1.66
CA LEU A 10 9.87 16.42 1.85
C LEU A 10 10.63 15.14 2.19
N PHE A 11 11.91 15.07 1.83
CA PHE A 11 12.78 13.92 2.12
C PHE A 11 14.13 14.43 2.63
N PRO A 12 14.33 14.58 3.96
CA PRO A 12 15.67 14.87 4.48
C PRO A 12 16.58 13.71 4.15
N GLY A 13 17.59 13.99 3.33
CA GLY A 13 18.63 13.04 2.95
C GLY A 13 19.29 12.45 4.18
N GLU A 14 19.56 11.14 4.15
CA GLU A 14 20.42 10.43 5.10
C GLU A 14 21.79 11.09 5.12
N GLY A 15 22.01 11.95 6.10
CA GLY A 15 23.26 12.64 6.36
C GLY A 15 23.67 12.49 7.81
N ARG A 16 24.59 11.54 8.07
CA ARG A 16 25.51 11.46 9.22
C ARG A 16 24.90 11.38 10.61
N ASP A 17 24.97 10.17 11.19
CA ASP A 17 24.87 9.90 12.62
C ASP A 17 25.76 10.84 13.44
N PRO A 18 25.22 11.61 14.41
CA PRO A 18 26.02 12.16 15.48
C PRO A 18 26.23 11.07 16.53
N ALA A 19 27.45 10.63 16.68
CA ALA A 19 27.93 9.73 17.73
C ALA A 19 27.39 10.14 19.10
N LEU A 20 26.65 9.28 19.78
CA LEU A 20 26.21 9.43 21.16
C LEU A 20 27.41 9.26 22.12
N PRO A 21 27.55 10.08 23.18
CA PRO A 21 28.72 10.17 24.01
C PRO A 21 28.65 9.29 25.27
N TRP A 22 28.73 7.93 25.12
CA TRP A 22 28.88 7.06 26.29
C TRP A 22 29.87 5.89 26.12
N ALA A 23 30.86 6.07 25.26
CA ALA A 23 32.00 5.17 25.14
C ALA A 23 33.17 5.66 26.02
N LYS A 24 32.95 5.84 27.33
CA LYS A 24 34.03 6.01 28.33
C LYS A 24 33.59 5.36 29.62
N LEU A 25 33.74 4.05 29.72
CA LEU A 25 34.02 3.35 30.97
C LEU A 25 35.05 2.28 30.66
N GLY A 26 36.21 2.46 31.24
CA GLY A 26 37.41 1.69 31.02
C GLY A 26 37.38 0.28 31.65
N PRO A 27 38.42 -0.52 31.40
CA PRO A 27 38.48 -1.93 31.74
C PRO A 27 38.97 -2.15 33.18
N GLY A 28 38.14 -2.83 33.95
CA GLY A 28 38.58 -3.23 35.28
C GLY A 28 37.59 -4.18 35.94
N LEU A 29 37.79 -5.48 35.71
CA LEU A 29 37.75 -6.48 36.79
C LEU A 29 38.01 -7.87 36.15
N ARG A 30 39.20 -8.36 36.54
CA ARG A 30 39.65 -9.71 36.23
C ARG A 30 39.14 -10.68 37.30
N ARG A 31 38.88 -11.92 36.85
CA ARG A 31 39.04 -13.22 37.51
C ARG A 31 38.04 -13.61 38.59
N GLY A 32 37.47 -14.76 38.37
CA GLY A 32 37.15 -15.67 39.43
C GLY A 32 36.03 -16.64 39.11
N THR A 33 36.46 -17.85 38.93
CA THR A 33 35.85 -19.15 39.16
C THR A 33 35.23 -19.83 37.98
N GLY A 34 36.04 -20.75 37.43
CA GLY A 34 35.62 -21.81 36.53
C GLY A 34 34.69 -22.79 37.25
N VAL A 35 33.65 -23.15 36.58
CA VAL A 35 32.91 -24.39 36.88
C VAL A 35 33.04 -25.25 35.62
N ASP A 36 33.80 -26.33 35.77
CA ASP A 36 33.96 -27.39 34.81
C ASP A 36 32.63 -28.15 34.61
N TRP A 37 32.11 -28.12 33.39
CA TRP A 37 30.94 -28.91 32.97
C TRP A 37 31.36 -30.15 32.18
N HIS A 38 32.39 -30.87 32.64
CA HIS A 38 32.80 -32.15 32.04
C HIS A 38 32.61 -33.31 33.04
N GLU A 39 31.39 -33.56 33.44
CA GLU A 39 30.98 -34.89 33.91
C GLU A 39 29.46 -35.06 33.69
N ALA A 40 29.08 -35.43 32.47
CA ALA A 40 27.76 -35.98 32.20
C ALA A 40 27.91 -37.45 31.79
N LEU A 41 27.40 -38.31 32.64
CA LEU A 41 27.34 -39.76 32.50
C LEU A 41 26.79 -40.23 31.10
N PRO A 42 27.32 -41.31 30.55
CA PRO A 42 26.86 -41.82 29.24
C PRO A 42 25.52 -42.53 29.38
N LEU A 43 24.43 -41.90 28.98
CA LEU A 43 23.14 -42.54 28.74
C LEU A 43 23.23 -43.38 27.48
N THR A 44 23.24 -44.69 27.61
CA THR A 44 23.26 -45.64 26.52
C THR A 44 21.96 -45.62 25.74
N ARG A 45 22.04 -45.70 24.41
CA ARG A 45 20.92 -45.69 23.44
C ARG A 45 19.85 -46.80 23.65
N ARG A 46 20.00 -47.70 24.65
CA ARG A 46 19.05 -48.79 24.94
C ARG A 46 18.05 -48.49 26.07
N ALA A 47 18.21 -47.41 26.80
CA ALA A 47 17.28 -47.04 27.89
C ALA A 47 16.11 -46.15 27.45
N ILE A 48 16.05 -45.76 26.19
CA ILE A 48 15.01 -44.85 25.64
C ILE A 48 13.87 -45.61 24.92
N LEU A 49 14.02 -46.92 24.70
CA LEU A 49 13.02 -47.71 23.95
C LEU A 49 12.12 -48.59 24.81
N GLY A 50 12.13 -48.43 26.10
CA GLY A 50 11.32 -49.26 26.99
C GLY A 50 10.62 -48.45 28.08
N GLY A 51 9.52 -47.81 27.77
CA GLY A 51 8.63 -47.26 28.77
C GLY A 51 8.32 -45.81 28.60
N LEU A 52 7.27 -45.55 27.89
CA LEU A 52 6.28 -44.48 28.10
C LEU A 52 5.41 -44.42 26.85
N GLY A 53 4.49 -45.33 26.71
CA GLY A 53 3.25 -45.08 25.99
C GLY A 53 2.55 -43.93 26.71
N CYS A 54 3.06 -42.72 26.56
CA CYS A 54 2.52 -41.57 27.24
C CYS A 54 1.34 -41.03 26.45
N ALA A 55 0.18 -41.01 27.07
CA ALA A 55 -1.01 -40.28 26.65
C ALA A 55 -0.79 -38.77 26.44
N CYS A 56 0.46 -38.30 26.38
CA CYS A 56 0.82 -36.89 26.14
C CYS A 56 1.05 -36.55 24.66
N CYS A 57 1.10 -37.53 23.73
CA CYS A 57 1.19 -37.26 22.31
C CYS A 57 -0.16 -36.93 21.65
N ALA A 58 -1.27 -37.02 22.38
CA ALA A 58 -2.58 -36.55 21.92
C ALA A 58 -2.81 -35.03 22.12
N GLY A 59 -1.87 -34.31 22.74
CA GLY A 59 -1.99 -32.89 23.08
C GLY A 59 -1.18 -31.92 22.22
N LEU A 60 -0.45 -32.39 21.20
CA LEU A 60 0.30 -31.55 20.25
C LEU A 60 -0.30 -31.58 18.84
N ALA A 61 -1.54 -32.03 18.68
CA ALA A 61 -2.36 -31.44 17.62
C ALA A 61 -2.55 -29.98 18.06
N GLY A 62 -1.69 -29.07 17.56
CA GLY A 62 -1.94 -27.62 17.67
C GLY A 62 -3.39 -27.44 17.33
N THR A 63 -4.15 -26.83 18.22
CA THR A 63 -5.50 -26.39 17.92
C THR A 63 -5.36 -25.57 16.67
N ALA A 64 -5.70 -26.16 15.51
CA ALA A 64 -5.88 -25.40 14.29
C ALA A 64 -6.89 -24.33 14.70
N GLU A 65 -6.44 -23.09 14.83
CA GLU A 65 -7.29 -21.97 15.15
C GLU A 65 -8.41 -22.01 14.13
N ALA A 66 -9.63 -22.24 14.59
CA ALA A 66 -10.75 -22.53 13.71
C ALA A 66 -10.91 -21.33 12.77
N ARG A 67 -10.60 -21.53 11.48
CA ARG A 67 -10.68 -20.49 10.47
C ARG A 67 -12.08 -19.88 10.46
N ILE A 68 -12.16 -18.56 10.53
CA ILE A 68 -13.43 -17.83 10.49
C ILE A 68 -14.07 -18.02 9.11
N ARG A 69 -15.28 -18.56 9.08
CA ARG A 69 -15.99 -18.81 7.81
C ARG A 69 -16.74 -17.56 7.38
N PRO A 70 -16.61 -17.09 6.11
CA PRO A 70 -17.33 -15.94 5.60
C PRO A 70 -18.84 -16.01 5.79
N ALA A 71 -19.45 -17.20 5.66
CA ALA A 71 -20.89 -17.41 5.85
C ALA A 71 -21.38 -17.01 7.25
N ASP A 72 -20.55 -17.18 8.28
CA ASP A 72 -20.91 -16.91 9.68
C ASP A 72 -20.78 -15.42 10.05
N MET A 73 -20.14 -14.61 9.19
CA MET A 73 -19.93 -13.19 9.45
C MET A 73 -21.24 -12.40 9.39
N LYS A 74 -21.46 -11.58 10.43
CA LYS A 74 -22.60 -10.65 10.50
C LYS A 74 -22.11 -9.24 10.87
N PRO A 75 -22.67 -8.20 10.28
CA PRO A 75 -22.42 -6.83 10.75
C PRO A 75 -22.78 -6.67 12.22
N LEU A 76 -21.98 -5.91 12.95
CA LEU A 76 -22.26 -5.47 14.33
C LEU A 76 -22.81 -4.04 14.38
N ILE A 77 -23.00 -3.44 13.24
CA ILE A 77 -23.56 -2.11 13.04
C ILE A 77 -24.80 -2.23 12.15
N THR A 78 -25.84 -1.49 12.47
CA THR A 78 -27.04 -1.37 11.64
C THR A 78 -26.89 -0.18 10.68
N PRO A 79 -27.49 -0.22 9.48
CA PRO A 79 -27.50 0.92 8.58
C PRO A 79 -28.03 2.19 9.28
N GLY A 80 -27.33 3.32 9.04
CA GLY A 80 -27.66 4.58 9.67
C GLY A 80 -27.36 4.66 11.16
N TYR A 81 -26.50 3.79 11.69
CA TYR A 81 -26.12 3.77 13.10
C TYR A 81 -25.61 5.13 13.57
N ARG A 82 -26.05 5.54 14.75
CA ARG A 82 -25.48 6.66 15.51
C ARG A 82 -25.20 6.22 16.94
N PRO A 83 -24.05 6.59 17.52
CA PRO A 83 -23.68 6.14 18.85
C PRO A 83 -24.59 6.76 19.93
N VAL A 84 -25.02 5.92 20.87
CA VAL A 84 -25.80 6.34 22.05
C VAL A 84 -24.87 6.60 23.24
N ASP A 85 -23.82 5.80 23.36
CA ASP A 85 -22.82 5.93 24.42
C ASP A 85 -22.04 7.25 24.31
N LYS A 86 -21.84 7.94 25.47
CA LYS A 86 -21.18 9.26 25.50
C LYS A 86 -19.77 9.24 24.96
N ASP A 87 -19.01 8.22 25.29
CA ASP A 87 -17.61 8.12 24.91
C ASP A 87 -17.48 7.84 23.41
N GLU A 88 -18.32 6.94 22.89
CA GLU A 88 -18.37 6.65 21.46
C GLU A 88 -18.86 7.86 20.64
N ARG A 89 -19.82 8.64 21.18
CA ARG A 89 -20.22 9.90 20.54
C ARG A 89 -19.08 10.89 20.43
N GLY A 90 -18.24 11.01 21.46
CA GLY A 90 -17.07 11.88 21.42
C GLY A 90 -16.06 11.48 20.34
N MET A 91 -15.80 10.18 20.22
CA MET A 91 -14.96 9.62 19.13
C MET A 91 -15.61 9.89 17.77
N TRP A 92 -16.90 9.66 17.63
CA TRP A 92 -17.66 9.89 16.41
C TRP A 92 -17.56 11.34 15.93
N GLN A 93 -17.84 12.31 16.80
CA GLN A 93 -17.72 13.74 16.51
C GLN A 93 -16.30 14.15 16.11
N GLN A 94 -15.28 13.50 16.68
CA GLN A 94 -13.88 13.74 16.29
C GLN A 94 -13.64 13.28 14.84
N TYR A 95 -14.12 12.10 14.45
CA TYR A 95 -13.96 11.61 13.08
C TYR A 95 -14.82 12.37 12.06
N GLU A 96 -15.99 12.89 12.44
CA GLU A 96 -16.77 13.78 11.58
C GLU A 96 -15.99 15.07 11.26
N ARG A 97 -15.34 15.70 12.26
CA ARG A 97 -14.46 16.86 12.02
C ARG A 97 -13.27 16.52 11.12
N VAL A 98 -12.65 15.37 11.35
CA VAL A 98 -11.55 14.89 10.48
C VAL A 98 -12.04 14.68 9.06
N GLU A 99 -13.25 14.14 8.86
CA GLU A 99 -13.83 13.98 7.53
C GLU A 99 -14.05 15.33 6.83
N GLU A 100 -14.53 16.36 7.53
CA GLU A 100 -14.67 17.72 6.99
C GLU A 100 -13.30 18.28 6.54
N GLU A 101 -12.25 18.08 7.35
CA GLU A 101 -10.89 18.50 7.00
C GLU A 101 -10.36 17.74 5.78
N VAL A 102 -10.57 16.42 5.71
CA VAL A 102 -10.18 15.60 4.56
C VAL A 102 -10.91 16.06 3.31
N ALA A 103 -12.22 16.25 3.37
CA ALA A 103 -13.05 16.70 2.24
C ALA A 103 -12.61 18.07 1.69
N GLY A 104 -12.10 18.95 2.57
CA GLY A 104 -11.52 20.25 2.20
C GLY A 104 -10.08 20.21 1.68
N SER A 105 -9.40 19.08 1.77
CA SER A 105 -7.98 18.97 1.46
C SER A 105 -7.66 19.11 -0.03
N ASN A 106 -6.54 19.77 -0.34
CA ASN A 106 -5.99 19.86 -1.71
C ASN A 106 -5.28 18.55 -2.15
N LEU A 107 -5.11 17.60 -1.23
CA LEU A 107 -4.57 16.27 -1.55
C LEU A 107 -5.60 15.34 -2.15
N LEU A 108 -6.89 15.69 -2.10
CA LEU A 108 -7.91 14.88 -2.76
C LEU A 108 -7.92 15.11 -4.27
N ILE A 109 -8.01 14.02 -5.00
CA ILE A 109 -8.34 14.05 -6.43
C ILE A 109 -9.83 14.38 -6.55
N LYS A 110 -10.12 15.56 -7.10
CA LYS A 110 -11.48 16.09 -7.29
C LYS A 110 -11.98 15.82 -8.72
N ASP A 111 -11.83 14.58 -9.17
CA ASP A 111 -12.40 14.13 -10.44
C ASP A 111 -13.77 13.50 -10.17
N PRO A 112 -14.88 14.10 -10.69
CA PRO A 112 -16.22 13.59 -10.44
C PRO A 112 -16.46 12.17 -10.96
N ALA A 113 -15.86 11.81 -12.11
CA ALA A 113 -16.06 10.50 -12.72
C ALA A 113 -15.34 9.41 -11.90
N LEU A 114 -14.08 9.66 -11.50
CA LEU A 114 -13.33 8.73 -10.68
C LEU A 114 -13.91 8.61 -9.26
N THR A 115 -14.41 9.72 -8.70
CA THR A 115 -15.08 9.72 -7.40
C THR A 115 -16.38 8.92 -7.45
N ALA A 116 -17.21 9.11 -8.49
CA ALA A 116 -18.43 8.34 -8.68
C ALA A 116 -18.14 6.85 -8.86
N TYR A 117 -17.12 6.51 -9.64
CA TYR A 117 -16.69 5.12 -9.84
C TYR A 117 -16.30 4.43 -8.51
N LEU A 118 -15.54 5.09 -7.65
CA LEU A 118 -15.19 4.56 -6.32
C LEU A 118 -16.43 4.44 -5.43
N GLY A 119 -17.34 5.41 -5.51
CA GLY A 119 -18.63 5.40 -4.81
C GLY A 119 -19.50 4.20 -5.22
N ASP A 120 -19.60 3.91 -6.51
CA ASP A 120 -20.37 2.78 -7.05
C ASP A 120 -19.84 1.43 -6.54
N ILE A 121 -18.51 1.27 -6.46
CA ILE A 121 -17.91 0.07 -5.88
C ILE A 121 -18.25 -0.03 -4.39
N ALA A 122 -18.10 1.07 -3.64
CA ALA A 122 -18.42 1.08 -2.21
C ALA A 122 -19.91 0.82 -1.95
N GLU A 123 -20.80 1.33 -2.80
CA GLU A 123 -22.24 1.06 -2.73
C GLU A 123 -22.55 -0.43 -2.96
N ARG A 124 -21.95 -1.03 -3.98
CA ARG A 124 -22.10 -2.47 -4.23
C ARG A 124 -21.62 -3.31 -3.04
N ILE A 125 -20.47 -2.98 -2.48
CA ILE A 125 -19.86 -3.67 -1.34
C ILE A 125 -20.66 -3.45 -0.06
N GLY A 126 -21.10 -2.22 0.20
CA GLY A 126 -21.80 -1.85 1.43
C GLY A 126 -23.18 -2.49 1.58
N GLY A 127 -23.85 -2.81 0.46
CA GLY A 127 -25.19 -3.36 0.47
C GLY A 127 -26.15 -2.54 1.34
N PRO A 128 -26.78 -3.09 2.41
CA PRO A 128 -27.66 -2.32 3.28
C PRO A 128 -26.98 -1.13 3.99
N ALA A 129 -25.68 -1.20 4.23
CA ALA A 129 -24.89 -0.14 4.87
C ALA A 129 -24.23 0.81 3.85
N ALA A 130 -24.56 0.72 2.57
CA ALA A 130 -23.95 1.51 1.51
C ALA A 130 -23.94 3.01 1.79
N LYS A 131 -25.05 3.55 2.31
CA LYS A 131 -25.18 4.97 2.64
C LYS A 131 -24.27 5.46 3.77
N ASP A 132 -23.74 4.54 4.56
CA ASP A 132 -22.80 4.85 5.63
C ASP A 132 -21.35 4.85 5.12
N LEU A 133 -21.08 4.33 3.90
CA LEU A 133 -19.75 4.29 3.30
C LEU A 133 -19.53 5.53 2.41
N ARG A 134 -18.45 6.24 2.65
CA ARG A 134 -18.02 7.40 1.85
C ARG A 134 -16.55 7.25 1.52
N VAL A 135 -16.20 7.33 0.23
CA VAL A 135 -14.83 7.08 -0.26
C VAL A 135 -14.22 8.37 -0.78
N TYR A 136 -13.03 8.68 -0.30
CA TYR A 136 -12.19 9.78 -0.74
C TYR A 136 -10.92 9.24 -1.38
N LEU A 137 -10.47 9.86 -2.46
CA LEU A 137 -9.23 9.49 -3.14
C LEU A 137 -8.14 10.54 -2.84
N ALA A 138 -7.10 10.12 -2.12
CA ALA A 138 -5.97 10.98 -1.82
C ALA A 138 -4.83 10.76 -2.84
N HIS A 139 -4.26 11.86 -3.35
CA HIS A 139 -3.13 11.85 -4.26
C HIS A 139 -1.83 11.55 -3.49
N ILE A 140 -1.67 10.31 -3.08
CA ILE A 140 -0.52 9.80 -2.34
C ILE A 140 -0.05 8.50 -3.02
N PRO A 141 1.21 8.43 -3.50
CA PRO A 141 1.70 7.29 -4.28
C PRO A 141 2.04 6.04 -3.46
N GLU A 142 1.71 6.02 -2.18
CA GLU A 142 1.88 4.85 -1.33
C GLU A 142 0.73 3.84 -1.48
N PHE A 143 1.03 2.57 -1.22
CA PHE A 143 -0.02 1.54 -1.13
C PHE A 143 -0.71 1.64 0.23
N ASN A 144 -1.87 2.27 0.28
CA ASN A 144 -2.68 2.34 1.50
C ASN A 144 -4.14 2.63 1.22
N ALA A 145 -5.00 2.19 2.14
CA ALA A 145 -6.36 2.63 2.35
C ALA A 145 -6.66 2.51 3.83
N PHE A 146 -7.65 3.24 4.32
CA PHE A 146 -8.16 3.08 5.67
C PHE A 146 -9.60 3.50 5.79
N MET A 147 -10.31 2.85 6.69
CA MET A 147 -11.69 3.14 7.06
C MET A 147 -11.75 3.73 8.47
N THR A 148 -12.70 4.61 8.70
CA THR A 148 -12.93 5.18 10.02
C THR A 148 -14.19 4.61 10.69
N PRO A 149 -14.37 4.80 12.00
CA PRO A 149 -15.57 4.34 12.71
C PRO A 149 -16.87 4.95 12.21
N THR A 150 -16.82 6.11 11.54
CA THR A 150 -17.97 6.80 10.96
C THR A 150 -18.33 6.36 9.55
N GLY A 151 -17.50 5.48 8.95
CA GLY A 151 -17.72 4.93 7.62
C GLY A 151 -17.13 5.73 6.47
N PHE A 152 -16.34 6.79 6.71
CA PHE A 152 -15.56 7.35 5.62
C PHE A 152 -14.24 6.59 5.46
N MET A 153 -13.88 6.40 4.21
CA MET A 153 -12.67 5.70 3.77
C MET A 153 -11.81 6.64 2.95
N VAL A 154 -10.50 6.58 3.15
CA VAL A 154 -9.54 7.22 2.25
C VAL A 154 -8.75 6.15 1.52
N VAL A 155 -8.74 6.22 0.20
CA VAL A 155 -7.95 5.37 -0.69
C VAL A 155 -6.81 6.20 -1.27
N PHE A 156 -5.61 5.65 -1.34
CA PHE A 156 -4.45 6.33 -1.90
C PHE A 156 -4.25 5.98 -3.38
N THR A 157 -3.75 6.92 -4.17
CA THR A 157 -3.47 6.68 -5.60
C THR A 157 -2.47 5.56 -5.84
N GLY A 158 -1.51 5.37 -4.93
CA GLY A 158 -0.57 4.27 -5.02
C GLY A 158 -1.22 2.88 -4.88
N LEU A 159 -2.35 2.78 -4.16
CA LEU A 159 -3.15 1.56 -4.12
C LEU A 159 -3.82 1.34 -5.49
N LEU A 160 -4.47 2.35 -6.05
CA LEU A 160 -5.10 2.24 -7.36
C LEU A 160 -4.10 1.80 -8.43
N LEU A 161 -2.91 2.38 -8.47
CA LEU A 161 -1.90 2.02 -9.46
C LEU A 161 -1.54 0.52 -9.44
N ARG A 162 -1.60 -0.12 -8.28
CA ARG A 162 -1.20 -1.52 -8.09
C ARG A 162 -2.26 -2.54 -8.44
N MET A 163 -3.53 -2.13 -8.47
CA MET A 163 -4.62 -3.02 -8.83
C MET A 163 -4.64 -3.29 -10.34
N ARG A 164 -4.91 -4.52 -10.72
CA ARG A 164 -5.03 -4.93 -12.13
C ARG A 164 -6.45 -4.81 -12.65
N ASP A 165 -7.41 -4.87 -11.74
CA ASP A 165 -8.83 -4.91 -12.07
C ASP A 165 -9.70 -4.38 -10.92
N GLU A 166 -10.97 -4.19 -11.21
CA GLU A 166 -11.97 -3.68 -10.27
C GLU A 166 -12.21 -4.63 -9.10
N ALA A 167 -12.13 -5.95 -9.32
CA ALA A 167 -12.35 -6.92 -8.25
C ALA A 167 -11.25 -6.85 -7.16
N GLN A 168 -10.00 -6.56 -7.54
CA GLN A 168 -8.93 -6.33 -6.56
C GLN A 168 -9.18 -5.05 -5.74
N LEU A 169 -9.59 -3.96 -6.39
CA LEU A 169 -9.97 -2.73 -5.69
C LEU A 169 -11.17 -2.96 -4.78
N ALA A 170 -12.21 -3.61 -5.28
CA ALA A 170 -13.38 -3.98 -4.50
C ALA A 170 -13.01 -4.87 -3.30
N GLY A 171 -12.02 -5.77 -3.45
CA GLY A 171 -11.49 -6.60 -2.37
C GLY A 171 -10.89 -5.78 -1.23
N VAL A 172 -10.12 -4.73 -1.53
CA VAL A 172 -9.58 -3.82 -0.51
C VAL A 172 -10.70 -3.02 0.14
N ILE A 173 -11.62 -2.44 -0.65
CA ILE A 173 -12.78 -1.70 -0.13
C ILE A 173 -13.64 -2.60 0.77
N ALA A 174 -13.85 -3.87 0.41
CA ALA A 174 -14.59 -4.83 1.19
C ALA A 174 -13.89 -5.19 2.51
N HIS A 175 -12.56 -5.33 2.50
CA HIS A 175 -11.77 -5.55 3.70
C HIS A 175 -11.91 -4.36 4.68
N GLU A 176 -11.73 -3.14 4.19
CA GLU A 176 -11.89 -1.92 4.98
C GLU A 176 -13.33 -1.75 5.50
N ALA A 177 -14.33 -2.00 4.64
CA ALA A 177 -15.72 -2.04 5.07
C ALA A 177 -15.97 -3.13 6.12
N GLY A 178 -15.24 -4.25 6.07
CA GLY A 178 -15.24 -5.30 7.10
C GLY A 178 -14.86 -4.75 8.48
N HIS A 179 -13.80 -3.94 8.57
CA HIS A 179 -13.40 -3.28 9.82
C HIS A 179 -14.52 -2.37 10.37
N PHE A 180 -15.16 -1.58 9.52
CA PHE A 180 -16.29 -0.74 9.90
C PHE A 180 -17.49 -1.57 10.36
N LEU A 181 -17.95 -2.51 9.56
CA LEU A 181 -19.12 -3.35 9.85
C LEU A 181 -18.96 -4.19 11.11
N ARG A 182 -17.73 -4.61 11.42
CA ARG A 182 -17.39 -5.35 12.64
C ARG A 182 -17.00 -4.43 13.80
N ARG A 183 -17.02 -3.10 13.59
CA ARG A 183 -16.71 -2.08 14.59
C ARG A 183 -15.35 -2.27 15.26
N HIS A 184 -14.31 -2.68 14.50
CA HIS A 184 -13.02 -3.06 15.06
C HIS A 184 -12.37 -1.92 15.82
N GLN A 185 -12.36 -0.71 15.29
CA GLN A 185 -11.76 0.46 15.95
C GLN A 185 -12.48 0.81 17.27
N VAL A 186 -13.81 0.74 17.29
CA VAL A 186 -14.60 0.97 18.52
C VAL A 186 -14.31 -0.11 19.57
N ARG A 187 -14.19 -1.38 19.15
CA ARG A 187 -13.84 -2.51 20.04
C ARG A 187 -12.45 -2.32 20.63
N MET A 188 -11.45 -2.00 19.79
CA MET A 188 -10.07 -1.74 20.22
C MET A 188 -9.98 -0.55 21.17
N TRP A 189 -10.67 0.54 20.87
CA TRP A 189 -10.71 1.71 21.72
C TRP A 189 -11.31 1.40 23.10
N ARG A 190 -12.41 0.64 23.15
CA ARG A 190 -13.00 0.20 24.43
C ARG A 190 -12.06 -0.69 25.22
N ASP A 191 -11.33 -1.58 24.58
CA ASP A 191 -10.34 -2.45 25.23
C ASP A 191 -9.15 -1.64 25.75
N LEU A 192 -8.66 -0.68 24.98
CA LEU A 192 -7.61 0.24 25.43
C LEU A 192 -8.06 1.04 26.65
N LYS A 193 -9.28 1.58 26.64
CA LYS A 193 -9.85 2.33 27.75
C LYS A 193 -9.97 1.47 29.02
N ARG A 194 -10.38 0.21 28.89
CA ARG A 194 -10.42 -0.72 30.03
C ARG A 194 -9.04 -1.02 30.62
N LYS A 195 -8.03 -1.16 29.77
CA LYS A 195 -6.65 -1.50 30.17
C LYS A 195 -5.90 -0.30 30.75
N THR A 196 -6.26 0.90 30.36
CA THR A 196 -5.57 2.13 30.74
C THR A 196 -6.57 3.14 31.34
N ALA A 197 -6.99 2.88 32.56
CA ALA A 197 -7.92 3.78 33.29
C ALA A 197 -7.40 5.23 33.46
N ALA A 198 -6.14 5.51 33.15
CA ALA A 198 -5.48 6.80 33.31
C ALA A 198 -5.27 7.57 31.98
N MET A 199 -5.53 7.01 30.81
CA MET A 199 -5.30 7.69 29.53
C MET A 199 -6.58 8.29 28.97
N ASN A 200 -6.68 9.61 29.01
CA ASN A 200 -7.64 10.35 28.20
C ASN A 200 -7.25 10.24 26.73
N PHE A 201 -7.68 9.15 26.08
CA PHE A 201 -7.36 8.87 24.67
C PHE A 201 -7.75 10.05 23.75
N LEU A 202 -8.90 10.67 24.01
CA LEU A 202 -9.34 11.89 23.34
C LEU A 202 -8.43 13.09 23.64
N GLY A 203 -7.90 13.19 24.84
CA GLY A 203 -6.91 14.22 25.19
C GLY A 203 -5.56 14.01 24.50
N MET A 204 -5.16 12.75 24.33
CA MET A 204 -3.92 12.42 23.60
C MET A 204 -4.07 12.67 22.09
N ALA A 205 -5.20 12.27 21.49
CA ALA A 205 -5.49 12.56 20.08
C ALA A 205 -5.63 14.07 19.82
N ALA A 206 -6.28 14.81 20.72
CA ALA A 206 -6.36 16.27 20.68
C ALA A 206 -5.01 16.95 21.01
N GLY A 207 -4.22 16.38 21.95
CA GLY A 207 -2.90 16.89 22.31
C GLY A 207 -1.85 16.74 21.20
N LEU A 208 -1.93 15.69 20.39
CA LEU A 208 -1.08 15.51 19.20
C LEU A 208 -1.47 16.47 18.07
N GLY A 209 -2.71 16.95 18.03
CA GLY A 209 -3.21 17.90 17.02
C GLY A 209 -3.05 19.38 17.38
N TYR A 210 -2.97 19.72 18.67
CA TYR A 210 -3.00 21.13 19.13
C TYR A 210 -1.76 21.61 19.87
N GLY A 211 -0.78 20.74 20.12
CA GLY A 211 0.34 21.02 21.04
C GLY A 211 1.62 21.54 20.43
N ALA A 212 1.74 21.73 19.14
CA ALA A 212 2.98 22.21 18.55
C ALA A 212 2.74 23.17 17.39
N THR A 213 2.96 24.42 17.67
CA THR A 213 3.21 25.50 16.72
C THR A 213 2.02 25.95 15.87
N GLY A 214 1.66 27.25 15.99
CA GLY A 214 0.83 28.02 15.06
C GLY A 214 1.49 28.21 13.69
N VAL A 215 2.10 27.17 13.14
CA VAL A 215 2.60 27.08 11.77
C VAL A 215 1.56 26.28 11.00
N TYR A 216 1.09 26.83 9.90
CA TYR A 216 0.29 26.16 8.89
C TYR A 216 0.96 24.83 8.51
N ALA A 217 0.61 23.77 9.20
CA ALA A 217 0.95 22.41 8.81
C ALA A 217 0.13 22.12 7.55
N GLY A 218 0.79 21.98 6.41
CA GLY A 218 0.13 21.72 5.13
C GLY A 218 -0.69 20.42 5.17
N ASP A 219 -1.60 20.25 4.22
CA ASP A 219 -2.54 19.11 4.12
C ASP A 219 -1.87 17.74 4.26
N LEU A 220 -0.62 17.59 3.78
CA LEU A 220 0.17 16.36 3.91
C LEU A 220 0.46 16.00 5.37
N VAL A 221 0.74 17.00 6.22
CA VAL A 221 0.99 16.79 7.66
C VAL A 221 -0.30 16.37 8.35
N ARG A 222 -1.46 16.90 7.94
CA ARG A 222 -2.76 16.51 8.48
C ARG A 222 -3.13 15.08 8.12
N LEU A 223 -2.93 14.67 6.87
CA LEU A 223 -3.13 13.28 6.45
C LEU A 223 -2.11 12.33 7.09
N ALA A 224 -0.86 12.76 7.26
CA ALA A 224 0.14 12.00 8.01
C ALA A 224 -0.23 11.90 9.50
N GLN A 225 -0.81 12.94 10.10
CA GLN A 225 -1.34 12.90 11.47
C GLN A 225 -2.53 11.96 11.57
N LEU A 226 -3.44 11.97 10.58
CA LEU A 226 -4.53 11.01 10.49
C LEU A 226 -4.01 9.59 10.35
N GLY A 227 -3.05 9.35 9.47
CA GLY A 227 -2.33 8.08 9.36
C GLY A 227 -1.66 7.68 10.68
N GLY A 228 -1.08 8.63 11.42
CA GLY A 228 -0.52 8.43 12.76
C GLY A 228 -1.58 8.05 13.80
N ILE A 229 -2.73 8.70 13.79
CA ILE A 229 -3.86 8.36 14.68
C ILE A 229 -4.39 6.95 14.36
N LEU A 230 -4.47 6.62 13.07
CA LEU A 230 -4.94 5.31 12.63
C LEU A 230 -3.89 4.21 12.86
N SER A 231 -2.58 4.54 12.81
CA SER A 231 -1.50 3.60 13.12
C SER A 231 -1.45 3.16 14.59
N ILE A 232 -2.12 3.89 15.49
CA ILE A 232 -2.34 3.46 16.88
C ILE A 232 -3.20 2.18 16.92
N PHE A 233 -4.01 1.96 15.88
CA PHE A 233 -4.84 0.77 15.72
C PHE A 233 -4.11 -0.28 14.87
N GLN A 234 -3.07 -0.92 15.44
CA GLN A 234 -2.61 -2.18 14.88
C GLN A 234 -3.66 -3.25 15.18
N TYR A 235 -4.32 -3.74 14.14
CA TYR A 235 -5.32 -4.78 14.29
C TYR A 235 -4.65 -6.10 14.72
N SER A 236 -5.31 -6.81 15.63
CA SER A 236 -4.89 -8.16 15.96
C SER A 236 -5.16 -9.11 14.78
N ARG A 237 -4.51 -10.27 14.75
CA ARG A 237 -4.73 -11.28 13.71
C ARG A 237 -6.19 -11.72 13.62
N GLU A 238 -6.87 -11.79 14.75
CA GLU A 238 -8.29 -12.15 14.84
C GLU A 238 -9.18 -11.09 14.19
N LEU A 239 -8.91 -9.81 14.43
CA LEU A 239 -9.66 -8.71 13.81
C LEU A 239 -9.42 -8.64 12.30
N GLU A 240 -8.20 -8.92 11.85
CA GLU A 240 -7.87 -9.05 10.44
C GLU A 240 -8.62 -10.21 9.79
N ALA A 241 -8.64 -11.38 10.45
CA ALA A 241 -9.37 -12.56 9.96
C ALA A 241 -10.89 -12.29 9.91
N GLU A 242 -11.44 -11.54 10.86
CA GLU A 242 -12.86 -11.12 10.82
C GLU A 242 -13.11 -10.17 9.63
N ALA A 243 -12.22 -9.20 9.37
CA ALA A 243 -12.34 -8.27 8.25
C ALA A 243 -12.21 -8.98 6.91
N ASP A 244 -11.25 -9.90 6.78
CA ASP A 244 -11.06 -10.74 5.61
C ASP A 244 -12.29 -11.61 5.31
N ALA A 245 -12.83 -12.28 6.32
CA ALA A 245 -14.01 -13.14 6.17
C ALA A 245 -15.27 -12.31 5.82
N MET A 246 -15.43 -11.11 6.42
CA MET A 246 -16.53 -10.20 6.08
C MET A 246 -16.37 -9.68 4.66
N GLY A 247 -15.18 -9.27 4.27
CA GLY A 247 -14.88 -8.79 2.92
C GLY A 247 -15.14 -9.85 1.86
N LEU A 248 -14.69 -11.10 2.06
CA LEU A 248 -14.98 -12.20 1.16
C LEU A 248 -16.48 -12.45 0.99
N LYS A 249 -17.25 -12.38 2.09
CA LYS A 249 -18.71 -12.50 2.03
C LYS A 249 -19.34 -11.43 1.13
N GLN A 250 -18.89 -10.18 1.27
CA GLN A 250 -19.41 -9.07 0.49
C GLN A 250 -19.01 -9.17 -0.99
N ILE A 251 -17.74 -9.48 -1.27
CA ILE A 251 -17.24 -9.70 -2.63
C ILE A 251 -18.06 -10.78 -3.35
N ALA A 252 -18.23 -11.94 -2.73
CA ALA A 252 -19.00 -13.04 -3.30
C ALA A 252 -20.48 -12.68 -3.53
N ALA A 253 -21.08 -11.93 -2.61
CA ALA A 253 -22.48 -11.49 -2.73
C ALA A 253 -22.69 -10.47 -3.86
N THR A 254 -21.65 -9.71 -4.24
CA THR A 254 -21.73 -8.68 -5.29
C THR A 254 -21.36 -9.19 -6.68
N GLY A 255 -20.85 -10.42 -6.81
CA GLY A 255 -20.45 -11.03 -8.06
C GLY A 255 -19.02 -10.72 -8.49
N TYR A 256 -18.22 -10.08 -7.66
CA TYR A 256 -16.77 -10.00 -7.89
C TYR A 256 -16.09 -11.34 -7.58
N ASP A 257 -14.98 -11.60 -8.25
CA ASP A 257 -14.17 -12.79 -8.05
C ASP A 257 -13.48 -12.77 -6.67
N PRO A 258 -13.78 -13.72 -5.76
CA PRO A 258 -13.16 -13.78 -4.44
C PRO A 258 -11.64 -13.96 -4.45
N GLU A 259 -11.08 -14.60 -5.50
CA GLU A 259 -9.63 -14.79 -5.65
C GLU A 259 -8.88 -13.46 -5.80
N ALA A 260 -9.56 -12.37 -6.13
CA ALA A 260 -8.97 -11.04 -6.22
C ALA A 260 -8.35 -10.57 -4.89
N MET A 261 -8.93 -10.95 -3.73
CA MET A 261 -8.42 -10.55 -2.42
C MET A 261 -7.05 -11.18 -2.10
N PRO A 262 -6.86 -12.51 -2.15
CA PRO A 262 -5.55 -13.10 -1.90
C PRO A 262 -4.50 -12.73 -2.97
N GLU A 263 -4.91 -12.48 -4.22
CA GLU A 263 -4.00 -12.01 -5.26
C GLU A 263 -3.41 -10.62 -4.95
N THR A 264 -4.20 -9.72 -4.34
CA THR A 264 -3.70 -8.41 -3.92
C THR A 264 -2.56 -8.54 -2.92
N TRP A 265 -2.71 -9.40 -1.90
CA TRP A 265 -1.63 -9.69 -0.95
C TRP A 265 -0.41 -10.33 -1.61
N GLN A 266 -0.62 -11.27 -2.53
CA GLN A 266 0.47 -11.90 -3.27
C GLN A 266 1.28 -10.87 -4.08
N GLN A 267 0.61 -9.93 -4.73
CA GLN A 267 1.26 -8.85 -5.49
C GLN A 267 2.09 -7.95 -4.57
N LEU A 268 1.56 -7.59 -3.42
CA LEU A 268 2.26 -6.73 -2.47
C LEU A 268 3.52 -7.42 -1.89
N ILE A 269 3.42 -8.71 -1.54
CA ILE A 269 4.58 -9.50 -1.07
C ILE A 269 5.67 -9.51 -2.15
N ALA A 270 5.30 -9.82 -3.39
CA ALA A 270 6.25 -9.89 -4.51
C ALA A 270 6.87 -8.52 -4.85
N GLU A 271 6.13 -7.41 -4.67
CA GLU A 271 6.67 -6.04 -4.82
C GLU A 271 7.75 -5.76 -3.76
N VAL A 272 7.49 -6.12 -2.50
CA VAL A 272 8.45 -5.97 -1.39
C VAL A 272 9.73 -6.78 -1.64
N GLU A 273 9.58 -8.01 -2.13
CA GLU A 273 10.71 -8.87 -2.49
C GLU A 273 11.52 -8.28 -3.65
N ALA A 274 10.89 -7.81 -4.71
CA ALA A 274 11.54 -7.17 -5.86
C ALA A 274 12.30 -5.89 -5.45
N SER A 275 11.70 -5.07 -4.56
CA SER A 275 12.36 -3.89 -4.00
C SER A 275 13.62 -4.27 -3.20
N ALA A 276 13.52 -5.28 -2.36
CA ALA A 276 14.62 -5.75 -1.53
C ALA A 276 15.76 -6.37 -2.35
N GLU A 277 15.42 -7.19 -3.33
CA GLU A 277 16.37 -7.81 -4.27
C GLU A 277 17.18 -6.75 -5.01
N MET A 278 16.50 -5.76 -5.60
CA MET A 278 17.16 -4.69 -6.35
C MET A 278 18.09 -3.84 -5.48
N ARG A 279 17.81 -3.71 -4.21
CA ARG A 279 18.63 -2.99 -3.23
C ARG A 279 19.69 -3.86 -2.56
N HIS A 280 19.77 -5.16 -2.87
CA HIS A 280 20.61 -6.13 -2.17
C HIS A 280 20.41 -6.12 -0.64
N LYS A 281 19.15 -5.98 -0.20
CA LYS A 281 18.75 -5.92 1.20
C LYS A 281 17.74 -7.04 1.51
N ARG A 282 17.59 -7.35 2.79
CA ARG A 282 16.49 -8.22 3.23
C ARG A 282 15.16 -7.47 3.09
N PRO A 283 14.07 -8.15 2.70
CA PRO A 283 12.76 -7.53 2.64
C PRO A 283 12.40 -6.88 3.99
N LYS A 284 12.09 -5.57 3.96
CA LYS A 284 11.58 -4.87 5.13
C LYS A 284 10.06 -4.96 5.13
N ARG A 285 9.47 -5.48 6.19
CA ARG A 285 8.00 -5.58 6.39
C ARG A 285 7.36 -4.25 6.80
N GLY A 286 7.90 -3.13 6.43
CA GLY A 286 7.55 -1.79 6.92
C GLY A 286 6.80 -0.90 5.92
N TYR A 287 6.01 -1.45 5.00
CA TYR A 287 5.05 -0.66 4.24
C TYR A 287 3.91 -0.20 5.16
N SER A 288 3.36 1.00 4.92
CA SER A 288 2.37 1.61 5.80
C SER A 288 1.14 0.70 6.04
N LEU A 289 0.65 0.03 5.00
CA LEU A 289 -0.44 -0.94 5.14
C LEU A 289 -0.03 -2.19 5.92
N LEU A 290 1.20 -2.72 5.72
CA LEU A 290 1.68 -3.89 6.48
C LEU A 290 1.93 -3.58 7.95
N ALA A 291 2.11 -2.31 8.30
CA ALA A 291 2.25 -1.89 9.69
C ALA A 291 0.91 -1.91 10.45
N THR A 292 -0.19 -1.56 9.77
CA THR A 292 -1.54 -1.60 10.35
C THR A 292 -2.23 -2.95 10.21
N HIS A 293 -1.87 -3.73 9.17
CA HIS A 293 -2.45 -5.04 8.82
C HIS A 293 -1.37 -6.14 8.79
N PRO A 294 -1.03 -6.75 9.94
CA PRO A 294 0.10 -7.68 10.07
C PRO A 294 -0.12 -9.04 9.38
N ALA A 295 0.99 -9.75 9.20
CA ALA A 295 1.08 -11.15 8.71
C ALA A 295 0.51 -11.41 7.30
N PRO A 296 1.00 -10.75 6.24
CA PRO A 296 0.45 -10.85 4.89
C PRO A 296 0.53 -12.26 4.28
N GLU A 297 1.60 -13.04 4.52
CA GLU A 297 1.78 -14.36 3.93
C GLU A 297 0.73 -15.35 4.46
N GLN A 298 0.51 -15.39 5.77
CA GLN A 298 -0.49 -16.27 6.36
C GLN A 298 -1.90 -15.85 5.95
N ARG A 299 -2.20 -14.55 5.97
CA ARG A 299 -3.48 -14.02 5.52
C ARG A 299 -3.77 -14.35 4.06
N MET A 300 -2.77 -14.24 3.18
CA MET A 300 -2.90 -14.64 1.78
C MET A 300 -3.29 -16.11 1.63
N ILE A 301 -2.67 -17.01 2.41
CA ILE A 301 -2.96 -18.45 2.41
C ILE A 301 -4.39 -18.70 2.88
N ASP A 302 -4.78 -18.10 4.00
CA ASP A 302 -6.10 -18.28 4.62
C ASP A 302 -7.22 -17.70 3.76
N LEU A 303 -7.01 -16.51 3.16
CA LEU A 303 -7.92 -15.89 2.20
C LEU A 303 -8.11 -16.78 0.97
N ARG A 304 -7.03 -17.32 0.39
CA ARG A 304 -7.11 -18.18 -0.79
C ARG A 304 -7.89 -19.46 -0.50
N ALA A 305 -7.71 -20.03 0.66
CA ALA A 305 -8.50 -21.19 1.07
C ALA A 305 -9.98 -20.82 1.27
N SER A 306 -10.28 -19.67 1.87
CA SER A 306 -11.65 -19.20 2.08
C SER A 306 -12.34 -18.77 0.78
N ALA A 307 -11.60 -18.16 -0.16
CA ALA A 307 -12.12 -17.75 -1.46
C ALA A 307 -12.64 -18.93 -2.30
N LYS A 308 -11.98 -20.09 -2.19
CA LYS A 308 -12.42 -21.32 -2.86
C LYS A 308 -13.69 -21.93 -2.28
N GLU A 309 -13.99 -21.64 -1.01
CA GLU A 309 -15.13 -22.23 -0.28
C GLU A 309 -16.35 -21.29 -0.27
N VAL A 310 -16.17 -20.00 -0.56
CA VAL A 310 -17.27 -19.05 -0.51
C VAL A 310 -18.19 -19.23 -1.71
N SER A 311 -19.50 -19.24 -1.45
CA SER A 311 -20.51 -19.33 -2.52
C SER A 311 -20.59 -18.01 -3.30
N THR A 312 -20.60 -18.10 -4.63
CA THR A 312 -20.67 -16.98 -5.57
C THR A 312 -21.98 -17.00 -6.38
N PRO A 313 -23.13 -16.71 -5.76
CA PRO A 313 -24.44 -16.90 -6.39
C PRO A 313 -24.69 -16.01 -7.58
N ARG A 314 -23.94 -14.91 -7.72
CA ARG A 314 -24.00 -13.96 -8.85
C ARG A 314 -22.89 -14.14 -9.88
N GLY A 315 -22.17 -15.26 -9.80
CA GLY A 315 -21.00 -15.51 -10.66
C GLY A 315 -19.72 -14.82 -10.12
N THR A 316 -18.73 -14.72 -11.00
CA THR A 316 -17.44 -14.10 -10.71
C THR A 316 -17.03 -13.18 -11.85
N GLU A 317 -16.76 -11.90 -11.57
CA GLU A 317 -16.26 -10.94 -12.55
C GLU A 317 -15.02 -10.23 -12.02
N ARG A 318 -14.16 -9.80 -12.94
CA ARG A 318 -12.94 -9.03 -12.60
C ARG A 318 -13.13 -7.53 -12.84
N GLY A 319 -13.99 -7.14 -13.79
CA GLY A 319 -14.28 -5.74 -14.11
C GLY A 319 -13.07 -4.95 -14.64
N ARG A 320 -12.12 -5.62 -15.33
CA ARG A 320 -10.87 -5.02 -15.79
C ARG A 320 -11.06 -3.82 -16.70
N ASP A 321 -11.95 -3.94 -17.72
CA ASP A 321 -12.16 -2.86 -18.69
C ASP A 321 -12.75 -1.62 -18.04
N ARG A 322 -13.69 -1.80 -17.10
CA ARG A 322 -14.25 -0.69 -16.31
C ARG A 322 -13.18 0.01 -15.50
N TYR A 323 -12.30 -0.79 -14.87
CA TYR A 323 -11.17 -0.31 -14.08
C TYR A 323 -10.19 0.52 -14.92
N LEU A 324 -9.75 -0.02 -16.06
CA LEU A 324 -8.82 0.67 -16.94
C LEU A 324 -9.42 1.96 -17.51
N LYS A 325 -10.72 1.93 -17.86
CA LYS A 325 -11.44 3.12 -18.32
C LYS A 325 -11.57 4.18 -17.23
N ALA A 326 -11.85 3.78 -15.98
CA ALA A 326 -11.99 4.71 -14.87
C ALA A 326 -10.66 5.39 -14.51
N LEU A 327 -9.55 4.66 -14.58
CA LEU A 327 -8.23 5.25 -14.35
C LEU A 327 -7.81 6.22 -15.47
N GLY A 328 -8.16 5.92 -16.74
CA GLY A 328 -7.93 6.77 -17.89
C GLY A 328 -6.55 7.47 -17.86
N ASP A 329 -6.56 8.80 -17.99
CA ASP A 329 -5.37 9.64 -17.99
C ASP A 329 -4.66 9.74 -16.63
N HIS A 330 -5.35 9.43 -15.53
CA HIS A 330 -4.74 9.43 -14.19
C HIS A 330 -3.60 8.41 -14.08
N ARG A 331 -3.64 7.33 -14.88
CA ARG A 331 -2.63 6.29 -14.85
C ARG A 331 -1.22 6.81 -15.16
N LYS A 332 -1.11 7.76 -16.09
CA LYS A 332 0.18 8.42 -16.38
C LYS A 332 0.70 9.15 -15.15
N THR A 333 -0.14 9.97 -14.52
CA THR A 333 0.23 10.70 -13.30
C THR A 333 0.65 9.76 -12.17
N PHE A 334 -0.09 8.66 -11.95
CA PHE A 334 0.25 7.70 -10.90
C PHE A 334 1.57 6.97 -11.17
N LEU A 335 1.90 6.70 -12.43
CA LEU A 335 3.20 6.13 -12.82
C LEU A 335 4.33 7.15 -12.65
N ASP A 336 4.11 8.44 -13.01
CA ASP A 336 5.06 9.52 -12.75
C ASP A 336 5.42 9.60 -11.26
N ASP A 337 4.41 9.56 -10.39
CA ASP A 337 4.61 9.64 -8.95
C ASP A 337 5.31 8.38 -8.40
N GLN A 338 4.94 7.19 -8.89
CA GLN A 338 5.58 5.94 -8.48
C GLN A 338 7.09 5.94 -8.81
N VAL A 339 7.45 6.42 -10.00
CA VAL A 339 8.85 6.47 -10.41
C VAL A 339 9.65 7.48 -9.56
N LYS A 340 9.03 8.59 -9.16
CA LYS A 340 9.64 9.59 -8.27
C LYS A 340 9.92 9.07 -6.86
N LEU A 341 9.25 7.99 -6.40
CA LEU A 341 9.57 7.35 -5.12
C LEU A 341 10.98 6.73 -5.07
N ASN A 342 11.64 6.66 -6.21
CA ASN A 342 13.01 6.15 -6.33
C ASN A 342 13.20 4.74 -5.75
N ASP A 343 12.21 3.88 -5.98
CA ASP A 343 12.28 2.45 -5.72
C ASP A 343 12.23 1.66 -7.02
N PRO A 344 13.37 1.44 -7.70
CA PRO A 344 13.38 0.82 -9.01
C PRO A 344 12.87 -0.63 -8.99
N GLY A 345 13.12 -1.38 -7.92
CA GLY A 345 12.62 -2.76 -7.79
C GLY A 345 11.10 -2.83 -7.71
N ALA A 346 10.49 -2.03 -6.83
CA ALA A 346 9.04 -1.93 -6.72
C ALA A 346 8.43 -1.38 -8.02
N SER A 347 9.00 -0.31 -8.60
CA SER A 347 8.47 0.31 -9.81
C SER A 347 8.49 -0.64 -11.01
N LEU A 348 9.58 -1.37 -11.24
CA LEU A 348 9.66 -2.39 -12.29
C LEU A 348 8.67 -3.53 -12.07
N TYR A 349 8.52 -3.99 -10.82
CA TYR A 349 7.53 -5.01 -10.49
C TYR A 349 6.12 -4.54 -10.83
N ILE A 350 5.73 -3.33 -10.39
CA ILE A 350 4.41 -2.75 -10.66
C ILE A 350 4.17 -2.64 -12.17
N ILE A 351 5.09 -2.05 -12.92
CA ILE A 351 4.97 -1.88 -14.37
C ILE A 351 4.79 -3.24 -15.07
N ARG A 352 5.60 -4.24 -14.72
CA ARG A 352 5.51 -5.58 -15.29
C ARG A 352 4.24 -6.33 -14.89
N ASN A 353 3.77 -6.13 -13.65
CA ASN A 353 2.49 -6.68 -13.20
C ASN A 353 1.31 -6.06 -13.96
N LEU A 354 1.34 -4.76 -14.23
CA LEU A 354 0.36 -4.09 -15.08
C LEU A 354 0.42 -4.54 -16.54
N ALA A 355 1.59 -4.95 -17.02
CA ALA A 355 1.82 -5.44 -18.36
C ALA A 355 1.55 -6.95 -18.57
N ARG A 356 1.07 -7.68 -17.55
CA ARG A 356 0.83 -9.15 -17.66
C ARG A 356 -0.12 -9.53 -18.80
N ASP A 357 -1.10 -8.69 -19.08
CA ASP A 357 -2.08 -8.93 -20.14
C ASP A 357 -1.72 -8.20 -21.46
N GLY A 358 -0.53 -7.65 -21.54
CA GLY A 358 0.02 -6.97 -22.70
C GLY A 358 0.77 -5.70 -22.35
N TRP A 359 1.87 -5.48 -23.06
CA TRP A 359 2.60 -4.22 -23.00
C TRP A 359 1.89 -3.15 -23.85
N ASN A 360 2.10 -1.89 -23.47
CA ASN A 360 1.71 -0.73 -24.24
C ASN A 360 2.81 0.33 -24.19
N GLY A 361 2.69 1.40 -24.97
CA GLY A 361 3.71 2.46 -25.06
C GLY A 361 3.95 3.17 -23.74
N LEU A 362 2.89 3.42 -22.95
CA LEU A 362 3.00 4.05 -21.65
C LEU A 362 3.85 3.21 -20.69
N LEU A 363 3.56 1.92 -20.55
CA LEU A 363 4.28 1.04 -19.62
C LEU A 363 5.74 0.84 -20.06
N ARG A 364 6.01 0.73 -21.37
CA ARG A 364 7.38 0.67 -21.90
C ARG A 364 8.15 1.95 -21.63
N PHE A 365 7.53 3.10 -21.81
CA PHE A 365 8.15 4.39 -21.48
C PHE A 365 8.57 4.45 -20.00
N TYR A 366 7.67 4.11 -19.07
CA TYR A 366 8.00 4.13 -17.64
C TYR A 366 9.01 3.06 -17.22
N GLU A 367 9.04 1.90 -17.86
CA GLU A 367 10.13 0.93 -17.67
C GLU A 367 11.48 1.57 -18.02
N GLY A 368 11.56 2.31 -19.13
CA GLY A 368 12.74 3.08 -19.51
C GLY A 368 13.11 4.17 -18.50
N GLU A 369 12.12 4.90 -17.99
CA GLU A 369 12.33 5.93 -16.97
C GLU A 369 12.90 5.37 -15.67
N VAL A 370 12.44 4.20 -15.23
CA VAL A 370 13.00 3.53 -14.04
C VAL A 370 14.47 3.18 -14.25
N TRP A 371 14.85 2.62 -15.42
CA TRP A 371 16.25 2.33 -15.73
C TRP A 371 17.09 3.60 -15.80
N ARG A 372 16.59 4.65 -16.47
CA ARG A 372 17.28 5.93 -16.59
C ARG A 372 17.55 6.56 -15.22
N LEU A 373 16.57 6.55 -14.32
CA LEU A 373 16.71 7.16 -12.98
C LEU A 373 17.59 6.34 -12.05
N ARG A 374 17.56 5.00 -12.14
CA ARG A 374 18.48 4.17 -11.35
C ARG A 374 19.94 4.42 -11.72
N GLY A 375 20.24 4.59 -13.00
CA GLY A 375 21.55 5.01 -13.51
C GLY A 375 22.72 4.08 -13.19
N ALA A 376 22.47 2.79 -12.91
CA ALA A 376 23.51 1.81 -12.69
C ALA A 376 24.20 1.41 -14.01
N LYS A 377 25.34 0.73 -13.90
CA LYS A 377 26.07 0.26 -15.09
C LYS A 377 25.17 -0.65 -15.95
N GLY A 378 25.00 -0.30 -17.21
CA GLY A 378 24.16 -1.02 -18.17
C GLY A 378 22.72 -0.48 -18.29
N ASP A 379 22.25 0.33 -17.35
CA ASP A 379 20.87 0.84 -17.36
C ASP A 379 20.57 1.75 -18.55
N SER A 380 21.55 2.50 -19.04
CA SER A 380 21.36 3.33 -20.22
C SER A 380 20.93 2.51 -21.45
N ALA A 381 21.51 1.31 -21.61
CA ALA A 381 21.11 0.40 -22.70
C ALA A 381 19.69 -0.16 -22.49
N LEU A 382 19.35 -0.54 -21.25
CA LEU A 382 18.00 -1.03 -20.89
C LEU A 382 16.95 0.07 -21.09
N ALA A 383 17.25 1.29 -20.70
CA ALA A 383 16.40 2.45 -20.94
C ALA A 383 16.16 2.67 -22.42
N GLY A 384 17.24 2.64 -23.24
CA GLY A 384 17.16 2.78 -24.70
C GLY A 384 16.28 1.73 -25.35
N GLN A 385 16.42 0.45 -24.94
CA GLN A 385 15.58 -0.65 -25.42
C GLN A 385 14.09 -0.42 -25.07
N SER A 386 13.82 0.00 -23.84
CA SER A 386 12.44 0.28 -23.39
C SER A 386 11.83 1.46 -24.14
N TYR A 387 12.59 2.55 -24.38
CA TYR A 387 12.09 3.71 -25.17
C TYR A 387 11.88 3.35 -26.64
N ALA A 388 12.79 2.59 -27.26
CA ALA A 388 12.60 2.10 -28.63
C ALA A 388 11.31 1.27 -28.73
N ALA A 389 11.12 0.32 -27.80
CA ALA A 389 9.90 -0.47 -27.76
C ALA A 389 8.64 0.39 -27.46
N ALA A 390 8.77 1.48 -26.71
CA ALA A 390 7.62 2.35 -26.40
C ALA A 390 7.08 3.04 -27.65
N VAL A 391 7.94 3.57 -28.50
CA VAL A 391 7.52 4.33 -29.69
C VAL A 391 6.92 3.48 -30.81
N ASP A 392 7.03 2.15 -30.71
CA ASP A 392 6.36 1.21 -31.63
C ASP A 392 4.86 1.07 -31.33
N TYR A 393 4.38 1.54 -30.16
CA TYR A 393 2.98 1.48 -29.80
C TYR A 393 2.24 2.79 -30.16
N PRO A 394 0.99 2.70 -30.61
CA PRO A 394 0.20 3.89 -30.97
C PRO A 394 -0.17 4.78 -29.78
N ASP A 395 -0.16 4.23 -28.58
CA ASP A 395 -0.42 4.92 -27.30
C ASP A 395 0.86 5.40 -26.60
N ALA A 396 2.00 5.45 -27.31
CA ALA A 396 3.24 5.99 -26.78
C ALA A 396 3.06 7.46 -26.36
N PRO A 397 3.37 7.81 -25.12
CA PRO A 397 3.29 9.21 -24.69
C PRO A 397 4.33 10.04 -25.46
N PRO A 398 4.07 11.34 -25.72
CA PRO A 398 5.02 12.18 -26.44
C PRO A 398 6.43 12.14 -25.84
N GLU A 399 6.54 12.08 -24.53
CA GLU A 399 7.82 11.99 -23.80
C GLU A 399 8.65 10.75 -24.16
N ALA A 400 8.01 9.68 -24.63
CA ALA A 400 8.74 8.49 -25.12
C ALA A 400 9.58 8.82 -26.36
N TRP A 401 9.04 9.61 -27.29
CA TRP A 401 9.76 10.10 -28.47
C TRP A 401 10.94 10.98 -28.09
N ARG A 402 10.76 11.87 -27.10
CA ARG A 402 11.85 12.69 -26.57
C ARG A 402 12.95 11.85 -25.95
N ALA A 403 12.59 10.91 -25.07
CA ALA A 403 13.54 10.04 -24.39
C ALA A 403 14.31 9.16 -25.40
N HIS A 404 13.59 8.58 -26.35
CA HIS A 404 14.18 7.79 -27.43
C HIS A 404 15.14 8.63 -28.28
N GLY A 405 14.73 9.84 -28.68
CA GLY A 405 15.56 10.76 -29.45
C GLY A 405 16.87 11.13 -28.76
N TYR A 406 16.82 11.50 -27.49
CA TYR A 406 18.04 11.77 -26.73
C TYR A 406 18.92 10.54 -26.52
N GLN A 407 18.34 9.37 -26.38
CA GLN A 407 19.11 8.13 -26.30
C GLN A 407 19.85 7.83 -27.63
N LEU A 408 19.20 8.02 -28.77
CA LEU A 408 19.80 7.86 -30.09
C LEU A 408 20.93 8.85 -30.33
N LEU A 409 20.76 10.14 -29.94
CA LEU A 409 21.84 11.13 -30.01
C LEU A 409 23.06 10.73 -29.19
N LYS A 410 22.83 10.19 -27.97
CA LYS A 410 23.90 9.70 -27.10
C LYS A 410 24.64 8.50 -27.72
N GLU A 411 23.97 7.67 -28.52
CA GLU A 411 24.53 6.55 -29.27
C GLU A 411 25.21 6.95 -30.56
N GLY A 412 25.19 8.26 -30.92
CA GLY A 412 25.78 8.77 -32.17
C GLY A 412 24.88 8.63 -33.39
N ARG A 413 23.64 8.16 -33.23
CA ARG A 413 22.62 8.00 -34.31
C ARG A 413 21.86 9.31 -34.51
N ARG A 414 22.58 10.31 -35.01
CA ARG A 414 22.13 11.69 -35.03
C ARG A 414 20.82 11.89 -35.80
N ASP A 415 20.77 11.41 -37.04
CA ASP A 415 19.62 11.64 -37.93
C ASP A 415 18.33 11.05 -37.35
N GLU A 416 18.43 9.84 -36.79
CA GLU A 416 17.32 9.16 -36.16
C GLU A 416 16.88 9.86 -34.85
N GLY A 417 17.86 10.31 -34.06
CA GLY A 417 17.60 11.08 -32.85
C GLY A 417 16.87 12.39 -33.13
N GLU A 418 17.34 13.14 -34.14
CA GLU A 418 16.67 14.38 -34.57
C GLU A 418 15.24 14.13 -35.10
N ALA A 419 15.04 13.03 -35.85
CA ALA A 419 13.70 12.66 -36.32
C ALA A 419 12.75 12.36 -35.16
N ALA A 420 13.21 11.61 -34.15
CA ALA A 420 12.41 11.32 -32.95
C ALA A 420 12.08 12.59 -32.15
N LEU A 421 13.04 13.51 -31.98
CA LEU A 421 12.82 14.78 -31.30
C LEU A 421 11.85 15.71 -32.07
N LYS A 422 11.94 15.74 -33.41
CA LYS A 422 10.95 16.44 -34.26
C LYS A 422 9.55 15.85 -34.09
N ARG A 423 9.45 14.52 -33.97
CA ARG A 423 8.16 13.85 -33.68
C ARG A 423 7.59 14.27 -32.33
N TYR A 424 8.43 14.31 -31.28
CA TYR A 424 8.02 14.84 -29.97
C TYR A 424 7.46 16.27 -30.08
N LEU A 425 8.19 17.17 -30.72
CA LEU A 425 7.77 18.57 -30.89
C LEU A 425 6.46 18.70 -31.68
N ALA A 426 6.21 17.81 -32.65
CA ALA A 426 4.95 17.75 -33.38
C ALA A 426 3.79 17.29 -32.49
N LEU A 427 4.02 16.33 -31.59
CA LEU A 427 3.01 15.81 -30.66
C LEU A 427 2.75 16.77 -29.48
N SER A 428 3.77 17.52 -29.05
CA SER A 428 3.71 18.42 -27.90
C SER A 428 4.41 19.76 -28.17
N PRO A 429 3.88 20.60 -29.06
CA PRO A 429 4.55 21.82 -29.51
C PRO A 429 4.70 22.87 -28.40
N GLN A 430 3.87 22.81 -27.37
CA GLN A 430 3.83 23.72 -26.23
C GLN A 430 4.41 23.08 -24.95
N ALA A 431 5.14 21.95 -25.05
CA ALA A 431 5.77 21.34 -23.90
C ALA A 431 6.75 22.33 -23.22
N PRO A 432 6.86 22.32 -21.89
CA PRO A 432 7.74 23.25 -21.17
C PRO A 432 9.19 23.21 -21.63
N ASP A 433 9.66 22.10 -22.14
CA ASP A 433 11.01 21.86 -22.63
C ASP A 433 11.16 21.95 -24.16
N ALA A 434 10.10 22.30 -24.88
CA ALA A 434 10.11 22.38 -26.35
C ALA A 434 11.22 23.31 -26.91
N ALA A 435 11.49 24.42 -26.24
CA ALA A 435 12.58 25.33 -26.64
C ALA A 435 13.96 24.69 -26.53
N MET A 436 14.20 23.95 -25.44
CA MET A 436 15.45 23.22 -25.23
C MET A 436 15.61 22.08 -26.26
N VAL A 437 14.52 21.38 -26.56
CA VAL A 437 14.55 20.31 -27.57
C VAL A 437 14.83 20.87 -28.97
N ARG A 438 14.21 22.02 -29.38
CA ARG A 438 14.55 22.69 -30.65
C ARG A 438 16.01 23.07 -30.72
N HIS A 439 16.54 23.68 -29.68
CA HIS A 439 17.95 24.04 -29.60
C HIS A 439 18.87 22.83 -29.77
N SER A 440 18.54 21.66 -29.18
CA SER A 440 19.34 20.46 -29.27
C SER A 440 19.40 19.85 -30.69
N ILE A 441 18.46 20.19 -31.57
CA ILE A 441 18.42 19.79 -33.01
C ILE A 441 18.71 20.92 -33.97
N GLY A 442 19.24 22.07 -33.49
CA GLY A 442 19.64 23.18 -34.33
C GLY A 442 18.48 23.99 -34.89
N GLN A 443 17.34 24.06 -34.24
CA GLN A 443 16.15 24.86 -34.58
C GLN A 443 15.93 26.02 -33.60
#